data_0d5d6d196fbecdfe15f85d96756ec4c3
#
_entry.id   0d5d6d196fbecdfe15f85d96756ec4c3
#
_cell.length_a   1.000
_cell.length_b   1.000
_cell.length_c   1.000
_cell.angle_alpha   90.00
_cell.angle_beta   90.00
_cell.angle_gamma   90.00
#
_symmetry.space_group_name_H-M   'P 1'
#
loop_
_entity.id
_entity.type
_entity.pdbx_description
1 polymer ?
#
loop_
_entity_poly.entity_id
_entity_poly.type
_entity_poly.pdbx_seq_one_letter_code
_entity_poly.pdbx_strand_id
1 'polypeptide(L)'
;METIAALTRTENMRNLLLGISALVIVGFSSSSGFALDPMGPPTAGLEQGQFRAGVDYSYSKMDLELTDGTYVEYLDGILFDSGEATSFALKDFKASKAYVNLGYGFADNCEGFLRVGGTKGEFDDSIWVDSEQFDSGNDLAVGGGLKATFFEEGDLKLGVLVQGSWAEHQGQLDSPNWTGPDFVDIDMVEVQMAAGASYTWEGIISVYGGPFFHFVSGDLEDTVGASVTGLGELLNSEYDWEIEEDSTFGGYIGAQLEVAEGCSFNVEYQFTAAANAFGASILWRF
;
A
#
# COMPACT_ATOMS: atom_id res chain seq x y z
N MET A 1 47.41 -3.58 15.17
CA MET A 1 46.16 -2.98 15.74
C MET A 1 45.00 -2.97 14.75
N GLU A 2 45.24 -2.73 13.49
CA GLU A 2 44.19 -2.70 12.41
C GLU A 2 43.45 -4.04 12.22
N THR A 3 44.14 -5.17 12.35
CA THR A 3 43.54 -6.50 12.15
C THR A 3 42.47 -6.85 13.21
N ILE A 4 42.65 -6.38 14.46
CA ILE A 4 41.68 -6.60 15.55
C ILE A 4 40.45 -5.73 15.34
N ALA A 5 40.62 -4.49 14.90
CA ALA A 5 39.49 -3.58 14.59
C ALA A 5 38.61 -4.11 13.43
N ALA A 6 39.26 -4.71 12.40
CA ALA A 6 38.52 -5.31 11.27
C ALA A 6 37.71 -6.56 11.68
N LEU A 7 38.26 -7.41 12.56
CA LEU A 7 37.55 -8.59 13.08
C LEU A 7 36.34 -8.20 13.95
N THR A 8 36.51 -7.21 14.82
CA THR A 8 35.42 -6.73 15.67
C THR A 8 34.28 -6.10 14.83
N ARG A 9 34.63 -5.40 13.75
CA ARG A 9 33.66 -4.81 12.81
C ARG A 9 32.82 -5.86 12.07
N THR A 10 33.47 -6.97 11.66
CA THR A 10 32.80 -8.09 10.96
C THR A 10 31.86 -8.88 11.90
N GLU A 11 32.25 -9.07 13.17
CA GLU A 11 31.40 -9.72 14.16
C GLU A 11 30.18 -8.87 14.54
N ASN A 12 30.35 -7.56 14.69
CA ASN A 12 29.25 -6.64 14.95
C ASN A 12 28.27 -6.60 13.77
N MET A 13 28.75 -6.56 12.52
CA MET A 13 27.91 -6.61 11.34
C MET A 13 27.13 -7.93 11.23
N ARG A 14 27.76 -9.07 11.53
CA ARG A 14 27.07 -10.37 11.54
C ARG A 14 25.97 -10.44 12.60
N ASN A 15 26.22 -9.93 13.80
CA ASN A 15 25.23 -9.92 14.88
C ASN A 15 24.08 -8.96 14.60
N LEU A 16 24.36 -7.86 13.92
CA LEU A 16 23.35 -6.89 13.45
C LEU A 16 22.48 -7.49 12.34
N LEU A 17 23.08 -8.17 11.34
CA LEU A 17 22.35 -8.88 10.28
C LEU A 17 21.46 -10.00 10.86
N LEU A 18 21.93 -10.71 11.87
CA LEU A 18 21.12 -11.71 12.58
C LEU A 18 19.98 -11.05 13.38
N GLY A 19 20.21 -9.88 13.96
CA GLY A 19 19.19 -9.10 14.65
C GLY A 19 18.10 -8.59 13.70
N ILE A 20 18.49 -8.06 12.54
CA ILE A 20 17.57 -7.59 11.48
C ILE A 20 16.81 -8.78 10.89
N SER A 21 17.49 -9.92 10.62
CA SER A 21 16.81 -11.13 10.14
C SER A 21 15.80 -11.67 11.14
N ALA A 22 16.08 -11.59 12.45
CA ALA A 22 15.14 -11.96 13.51
C ALA A 22 13.96 -10.98 13.59
N LEU A 23 14.19 -9.69 13.39
CA LEU A 23 13.13 -8.67 13.36
C LEU A 23 12.20 -8.86 12.16
N VAL A 24 12.76 -9.16 10.99
CA VAL A 24 12.01 -9.49 9.78
C VAL A 24 11.18 -10.75 9.97
N ILE A 25 11.75 -11.83 10.56
CA ILE A 25 11.04 -13.10 10.80
C ILE A 25 9.91 -12.91 11.84
N VAL A 26 10.09 -12.07 12.86
CA VAL A 26 9.03 -11.77 13.86
C VAL A 26 7.93 -10.93 13.23
N GLY A 27 8.24 -10.04 12.28
CA GLY A 27 7.25 -9.27 11.51
C GLY A 27 6.33 -10.16 10.65
N PHE A 28 6.84 -11.27 10.11
CA PHE A 28 6.06 -12.20 9.29
C PHE A 28 5.11 -13.13 10.07
N SER A 29 5.19 -13.18 11.40
CA SER A 29 4.37 -14.10 12.22
C SER A 29 3.12 -13.47 12.84
N SER A 30 2.91 -12.16 12.69
CA SER A 30 1.67 -11.48 13.08
C SER A 30 0.86 -11.14 11.82
N SER A 31 0.03 -12.09 11.40
CA SER A 31 -0.91 -11.95 10.30
C SER A 31 -2.01 -10.94 10.62
N SER A 32 -1.84 -9.73 10.21
CA SER A 32 -2.89 -8.74 10.02
C SER A 32 -2.36 -7.71 9.03
N GLY A 33 -2.81 -7.78 7.83
CA GLY A 33 -2.23 -7.08 6.69
C GLY A 33 -2.95 -5.78 6.33
N PHE A 34 -2.66 -5.06 5.21
CA PHE A 34 -2.95 -3.61 5.11
C PHE A 34 -2.62 -2.97 3.75
N ALA A 35 -3.29 -1.91 3.26
CA ALA A 35 -3.11 -1.22 1.97
C ALA A 35 -2.47 0.18 2.06
N LEU A 36 -1.25 0.35 2.48
CA LEU A 36 -0.49 1.59 2.48
C LEU A 36 0.79 1.43 1.64
N ASP A 37 1.12 2.39 0.79
CA ASP A 37 2.33 2.35 -0.03
C ASP A 37 3.59 2.69 0.79
N PRO A 38 4.74 2.01 0.56
CA PRO A 38 5.97 2.32 1.26
C PRO A 38 6.39 3.78 1.01
N MET A 39 6.61 4.52 2.07
CA MET A 39 7.07 5.91 2.01
C MET A 39 8.60 6.02 1.92
N GLY A 40 9.31 5.12 2.60
CA GLY A 40 10.75 5.24 2.82
C GLY A 40 11.12 6.42 3.72
N PRO A 41 12.41 6.79 3.82
CA PRO A 41 12.82 7.97 4.57
C PRO A 41 12.06 9.22 4.12
N PRO A 42 11.59 10.08 5.04
CA PRO A 42 10.85 11.30 4.70
C PRO A 42 11.76 12.38 4.09
N THR A 43 13.05 12.14 4.09
CA THR A 43 14.10 13.04 3.63
C THR A 43 14.56 12.69 2.22
N ALA A 44 14.98 13.68 1.44
CA ALA A 44 15.60 13.46 0.15
C ALA A 44 16.90 12.65 0.30
N GLY A 45 17.05 11.62 -0.51
CA GLY A 45 18.22 10.75 -0.56
C GLY A 45 19.05 10.89 -1.82
N LEU A 46 18.64 11.77 -2.76
CA LEU A 46 19.31 12.07 -4.01
C LEU A 46 19.82 13.49 -4.02
N GLU A 47 21.05 13.68 -4.50
CA GLU A 47 21.61 15.00 -4.81
C GLU A 47 21.05 15.49 -6.15
N GLN A 48 21.25 16.80 -6.42
CA GLN A 48 20.81 17.37 -7.69
C GLN A 48 21.45 16.67 -8.89
N GLY A 49 20.61 16.20 -9.81
CA GLY A 49 21.05 15.51 -11.01
C GLY A 49 21.23 14.00 -10.87
N GLN A 50 21.13 13.45 -9.67
CA GLN A 50 21.20 12.01 -9.44
C GLN A 50 19.86 11.34 -9.79
N PHE A 51 19.97 10.09 -10.24
CA PHE A 51 18.83 9.21 -10.50
C PHE A 51 18.82 8.04 -9.52
N ARG A 52 17.64 7.47 -9.32
CA ARG A 52 17.43 6.24 -8.59
C ARG A 52 16.49 5.33 -9.36
N ALA A 53 16.77 4.04 -9.39
CA ALA A 53 15.86 3.01 -9.86
C ALA A 53 15.77 1.90 -8.83
N GLY A 54 14.62 1.23 -8.75
CA GLY A 54 14.47 0.12 -7.82
C GLY A 54 13.13 -0.56 -7.91
N VAL A 55 12.89 -1.43 -6.95
CA VAL A 55 11.63 -2.15 -6.79
C VAL A 55 11.13 -1.97 -5.37
N ASP A 56 9.83 -1.74 -5.26
CA ASP A 56 9.11 -1.64 -3.99
C ASP A 56 8.09 -2.78 -3.92
N TYR A 57 7.88 -3.31 -2.75
CA TYR A 57 6.79 -4.22 -2.42
C TYR A 57 6.09 -3.74 -1.17
N SER A 58 4.78 -3.78 -1.17
CA SER A 58 3.96 -3.58 0.03
C SER A 58 2.92 -4.68 0.15
N TYR A 59 2.61 -4.97 1.39
CA TYR A 59 1.46 -5.75 1.78
C TYR A 59 0.69 -4.97 2.83
N SER A 60 -0.61 -4.86 2.62
CA SER A 60 -1.41 -3.88 3.32
C SER A 60 -2.84 -4.40 3.56
N LYS A 61 -3.52 -3.93 4.62
CA LYS A 61 -4.90 -4.22 4.99
C LYS A 61 -5.55 -2.98 5.58
N MET A 62 -6.79 -2.66 5.22
CA MET A 62 -7.53 -1.55 5.76
C MET A 62 -9.02 -1.90 5.90
N ASP A 63 -9.66 -1.20 6.81
CA ASP A 63 -11.10 -1.12 6.86
C ASP A 63 -11.53 0.06 5.98
N LEU A 64 -12.50 -0.17 5.11
CA LEU A 64 -13.06 0.82 4.20
C LEU A 64 -14.53 1.05 4.56
N GLU A 65 -15.00 2.28 4.43
CA GLU A 65 -16.42 2.60 4.50
C GLU A 65 -16.96 2.79 3.08
N LEU A 66 -18.05 2.08 2.76
CA LEU A 66 -18.79 2.23 1.53
C LEU A 66 -20.03 3.04 1.83
N THR A 67 -20.11 4.21 1.18
CA THR A 67 -21.15 5.24 1.42
C THR A 67 -21.83 5.61 0.12
N ASP A 68 -22.91 6.37 0.22
CA ASP A 68 -23.68 6.92 -0.91
C ASP A 68 -24.05 5.89 -2.00
N GLY A 69 -24.34 4.65 -1.55
CA GLY A 69 -24.64 3.53 -2.43
C GLY A 69 -25.91 3.72 -3.25
N THR A 70 -25.85 3.29 -4.51
CA THR A 70 -27.00 3.19 -5.40
C THR A 70 -27.11 1.79 -5.99
N TYR A 71 -28.34 1.39 -6.41
CA TYR A 71 -28.53 0.16 -7.14
C TYR A 71 -29.53 0.32 -8.28
N VAL A 72 -29.34 -0.51 -9.30
CA VAL A 72 -30.26 -0.64 -10.44
C VAL A 72 -30.44 -2.13 -10.76
N GLU A 73 -31.70 -2.56 -10.85
CA GLU A 73 -32.06 -3.95 -11.17
C GLU A 73 -32.79 -4.04 -12.51
N TYR A 74 -32.40 -5.03 -13.31
CA TYR A 74 -33.01 -5.33 -14.60
C TYR A 74 -33.55 -6.76 -14.61
N LEU A 75 -34.77 -6.94 -15.05
CA LEU A 75 -35.38 -8.24 -15.33
C LEU A 75 -35.52 -8.41 -16.83
N ASP A 76 -34.84 -9.43 -17.41
CA ASP A 76 -34.77 -9.66 -18.86
C ASP A 76 -34.34 -8.39 -19.66
N GLY A 77 -33.44 -7.56 -19.08
CA GLY A 77 -32.95 -6.32 -19.67
C GLY A 77 -33.94 -5.12 -19.59
N ILE A 78 -35.02 -5.27 -18.85
CA ILE A 78 -35.98 -4.18 -18.58
C ILE A 78 -35.75 -3.69 -17.15
N LEU A 79 -35.61 -2.38 -16.96
CA LEU A 79 -35.52 -1.75 -15.63
C LEU A 79 -36.68 -2.22 -14.75
N PHE A 80 -36.33 -2.90 -13.64
CA PHE A 80 -37.28 -3.48 -12.70
C PHE A 80 -37.38 -2.63 -11.43
N ASP A 81 -36.22 -2.28 -10.83
CA ASP A 81 -36.14 -1.45 -9.63
C ASP A 81 -34.86 -0.60 -9.63
N SER A 82 -34.85 0.45 -8.82
CA SER A 82 -33.64 1.25 -8.56
C SER A 82 -33.81 2.08 -7.29
N GLY A 83 -32.74 2.34 -6.58
CA GLY A 83 -32.79 3.09 -5.32
C GLY A 83 -31.43 3.36 -4.71
N GLU A 84 -31.46 3.74 -3.43
CA GLU A 84 -30.27 3.91 -2.61
C GLU A 84 -29.89 2.55 -2.01
N ALA A 85 -28.61 2.19 -2.11
CA ALA A 85 -28.04 1.01 -1.45
C ALA A 85 -27.59 1.36 -0.03
N THR A 86 -27.60 0.38 0.86
CA THR A 86 -27.19 0.58 2.26
C THR A 86 -25.69 0.75 2.35
N SER A 87 -25.23 1.77 3.08
CA SER A 87 -23.81 1.93 3.44
C SER A 87 -23.38 0.85 4.40
N PHE A 88 -22.14 0.36 4.25
CA PHE A 88 -21.57 -0.66 5.13
C PHE A 88 -20.04 -0.52 5.20
N ALA A 89 -19.41 -1.18 6.19
CA ALA A 89 -17.96 -1.22 6.33
C ALA A 89 -17.42 -2.52 5.74
N LEU A 90 -16.51 -2.41 4.77
CA LEU A 90 -15.72 -3.52 4.27
C LEU A 90 -14.52 -3.71 5.18
N LYS A 91 -14.55 -4.79 5.96
CA LYS A 91 -13.49 -5.10 6.91
C LYS A 91 -12.36 -5.88 6.24
N ASP A 92 -11.14 -5.60 6.71
CA ASP A 92 -9.99 -6.42 6.36
C ASP A 92 -9.68 -6.51 4.84
N PHE A 93 -9.93 -5.43 4.06
CA PHE A 93 -9.48 -5.36 2.68
C PHE A 93 -7.95 -5.44 2.61
N LYS A 94 -7.43 -6.46 1.95
CA LYS A 94 -5.99 -6.74 1.81
C LYS A 94 -5.53 -6.33 0.42
N ALA A 95 -4.41 -5.61 0.32
CA ALA A 95 -3.78 -5.34 -0.96
C ALA A 95 -2.29 -5.67 -0.93
N SER A 96 -1.80 -6.27 -2.00
CA SER A 96 -0.37 -6.50 -2.26
C SER A 96 0.01 -5.70 -3.48
N LYS A 97 1.03 -4.85 -3.37
CA LYS A 97 1.49 -4.01 -4.48
C LYS A 97 2.97 -4.25 -4.75
N ALA A 98 3.36 -4.31 -6.01
CA ALA A 98 4.75 -4.42 -6.44
C ALA A 98 5.02 -3.40 -7.53
N TYR A 99 6.00 -2.51 -7.31
CA TYR A 99 6.31 -1.41 -8.20
C TYR A 99 7.75 -1.45 -8.69
N VAL A 100 7.96 -0.95 -9.90
CA VAL A 100 9.23 -0.36 -10.33
C VAL A 100 9.20 1.11 -9.94
N ASN A 101 10.24 1.58 -9.26
CA ASN A 101 10.40 2.94 -8.76
C ASN A 101 11.52 3.64 -9.53
N LEU A 102 11.25 4.87 -10.00
CA LEU A 102 12.22 5.75 -10.64
C LEU A 102 12.23 7.09 -9.92
N GLY A 103 13.39 7.51 -9.41
CA GLY A 103 13.57 8.77 -8.69
C GLY A 103 14.57 9.70 -9.36
N TYR A 104 14.40 10.99 -9.13
CA TYR A 104 15.28 12.04 -9.60
C TYR A 104 15.43 13.16 -8.58
N GLY A 105 16.69 13.51 -8.26
CA GLY A 105 17.05 14.66 -7.44
C GLY A 105 17.07 15.94 -8.28
N PHE A 106 16.08 16.80 -8.11
CA PHE A 106 16.02 18.08 -8.83
C PHE A 106 16.66 19.24 -8.07
N ALA A 107 16.95 19.06 -6.78
CA ALA A 107 17.77 19.91 -5.94
C ALA A 107 18.44 19.05 -4.86
N ASP A 108 19.52 19.56 -4.21
CA ASP A 108 20.28 18.80 -3.19
C ASP A 108 19.45 18.33 -1.98
N ASN A 109 18.32 18.96 -1.77
CA ASN A 109 17.41 18.66 -0.66
C ASN A 109 15.99 18.27 -1.12
N CYS A 110 15.78 18.05 -2.41
CA CYS A 110 14.47 17.73 -2.97
C CYS A 110 14.57 16.65 -4.05
N GLU A 111 13.76 15.63 -3.93
CA GLU A 111 13.63 14.57 -4.93
C GLU A 111 12.16 14.29 -5.29
N GLY A 112 11.95 13.84 -6.52
CA GLY A 112 10.67 13.30 -6.98
C GLY A 112 10.84 11.84 -7.42
N PHE A 113 9.78 11.08 -7.36
CA PHE A 113 9.77 9.71 -7.85
C PHE A 113 8.44 9.35 -8.50
N LEU A 114 8.51 8.36 -9.40
CA LEU A 114 7.37 7.73 -10.05
C LEU A 114 7.42 6.23 -9.80
N ARG A 115 6.26 5.60 -9.72
CA ARG A 115 6.07 4.16 -9.56
C ARG A 115 5.07 3.64 -10.58
N VAL A 116 5.36 2.46 -11.12
CA VAL A 116 4.42 1.71 -11.96
C VAL A 116 4.57 0.23 -11.66
N GLY A 117 3.46 -0.47 -11.55
CA GLY A 117 3.50 -1.87 -11.18
C GLY A 117 2.15 -2.54 -11.18
N GLY A 118 2.05 -3.60 -10.42
CA GLY A 118 0.83 -4.38 -10.24
C GLY A 118 0.36 -4.38 -8.79
N THR A 119 -0.93 -4.56 -8.65
CA THR A 119 -1.62 -4.73 -7.37
C THR A 119 -2.49 -5.98 -7.41
N LYS A 120 -2.80 -6.51 -6.24
CA LYS A 120 -3.76 -7.56 -6.01
C LYS A 120 -4.58 -7.23 -4.77
N GLY A 121 -5.91 -7.26 -4.88
CA GLY A 121 -6.83 -7.03 -3.78
C GLY A 121 -7.53 -8.31 -3.35
N GLU A 122 -7.75 -8.48 -2.04
CA GLU A 122 -8.45 -9.62 -1.46
C GLU A 122 -9.30 -9.17 -0.26
N PHE A 123 -10.50 -9.72 -0.11
CA PHE A 123 -11.26 -9.66 1.14
C PHE A 123 -12.09 -10.93 1.35
N ASP A 124 -12.28 -11.29 2.62
CA ASP A 124 -12.91 -12.54 3.04
C ASP A 124 -14.29 -12.34 3.68
N ASP A 125 -14.83 -11.12 3.67
CA ASP A 125 -16.11 -10.82 4.31
C ASP A 125 -17.17 -10.51 3.24
N SER A 126 -18.35 -11.06 3.39
CA SER A 126 -19.39 -10.86 2.40
C SER A 126 -20.18 -9.59 2.69
N ILE A 127 -20.38 -8.85 1.65
CA ILE A 127 -21.32 -7.73 1.62
C ILE A 127 -22.77 -8.21 1.85
N TRP A 128 -23.09 -9.43 1.39
CA TRP A 128 -24.46 -9.95 1.34
C TRP A 128 -24.69 -11.27 2.05
N VAL A 129 -23.68 -12.16 2.12
CA VAL A 129 -23.81 -13.54 2.68
C VAL A 129 -22.50 -13.98 3.31
N ASP A 130 -22.53 -14.53 4.52
CA ASP A 130 -21.33 -15.12 5.17
C ASP A 130 -20.62 -16.12 4.25
N SER A 131 -19.32 -15.94 4.01
CA SER A 131 -18.40 -16.81 3.27
C SER A 131 -18.16 -16.53 1.77
N GLU A 132 -18.38 -15.32 1.30
CA GLU A 132 -17.92 -14.91 -0.02
C GLU A 132 -16.43 -14.50 0.04
N GLN A 133 -15.71 -14.71 -1.05
CA GLN A 133 -14.31 -14.34 -1.16
C GLN A 133 -14.10 -13.56 -2.46
N PHE A 134 -13.52 -12.39 -2.33
CA PHE A 134 -13.02 -11.59 -3.45
C PHE A 134 -11.52 -11.80 -3.60
N ASP A 135 -11.09 -12.06 -4.81
CA ASP A 135 -9.68 -12.13 -5.22
C ASP A 135 -9.56 -11.42 -6.56
N SER A 136 -8.98 -10.22 -6.57
CA SER A 136 -8.67 -9.55 -7.83
C SER A 136 -7.50 -10.25 -8.52
N GLY A 137 -7.41 -10.08 -9.83
CA GLY A 137 -6.26 -10.51 -10.60
C GLY A 137 -4.98 -9.74 -10.26
N ASN A 138 -4.06 -9.66 -11.22
CA ASN A 138 -2.94 -8.72 -11.15
C ASN A 138 -3.33 -7.50 -11.97
N ASP A 139 -3.69 -6.44 -11.30
CA ASP A 139 -4.21 -5.22 -11.87
C ASP A 139 -3.16 -4.12 -11.89
N LEU A 140 -3.42 -3.01 -12.57
CA LEU A 140 -2.47 -1.91 -12.71
C LEU A 140 -2.46 -1.04 -11.45
N ALA A 141 -1.26 -0.65 -11.02
CA ALA A 141 -1.06 0.38 -10.03
C ALA A 141 0.00 1.39 -10.50
N VAL A 142 -0.27 2.67 -10.32
CA VAL A 142 0.66 3.76 -10.63
C VAL A 142 0.71 4.75 -9.47
N GLY A 143 1.86 5.36 -9.26
CA GLY A 143 2.02 6.32 -8.19
C GLY A 143 3.24 7.20 -8.34
N GLY A 144 3.45 8.07 -7.38
CA GLY A 144 4.62 8.93 -7.33
C GLY A 144 4.56 9.90 -6.15
N GLY A 145 5.64 10.64 -5.97
CA GLY A 145 5.70 11.56 -4.84
C GLY A 145 6.91 12.48 -4.88
N LEU A 146 6.96 13.32 -3.86
CA LEU A 146 8.01 14.31 -3.63
C LEU A 146 8.51 14.18 -2.20
N LYS A 147 9.82 14.34 -2.01
CA LYS A 147 10.47 14.41 -0.70
C LYS A 147 11.31 15.68 -0.61
N ALA A 148 11.31 16.29 0.56
CA ALA A 148 12.14 17.45 0.81
C ALA A 148 12.77 17.38 2.21
N THR A 149 14.09 17.63 2.30
CA THR A 149 14.82 17.81 3.54
C THR A 149 14.88 19.29 3.87
N PHE A 150 14.38 19.70 5.03
CA PHE A 150 14.37 21.09 5.46
C PHE A 150 15.34 21.37 6.63
N PHE A 151 15.90 20.32 7.24
CA PHE A 151 16.90 20.44 8.30
C PHE A 151 17.88 19.25 8.21
N GLU A 152 19.17 19.56 8.37
CA GLU A 152 20.26 18.58 8.41
C GLU A 152 21.33 19.03 9.38
N GLU A 153 21.66 18.21 10.38
CA GLU A 153 22.73 18.44 11.34
C GLU A 153 23.42 17.11 11.66
N GLY A 154 24.62 16.93 11.12
CA GLY A 154 25.38 15.68 11.23
C GLY A 154 24.60 14.50 10.63
N ASP A 155 24.32 13.50 11.46
CA ASP A 155 23.63 12.27 11.05
C ASP A 155 22.09 12.39 11.10
N LEU A 156 21.57 13.51 11.63
CA LEU A 156 20.13 13.76 11.76
C LEU A 156 19.62 14.61 10.60
N LYS A 157 18.57 14.14 9.93
CA LYS A 157 17.82 14.89 8.93
C LYS A 157 16.35 14.92 9.30
N LEU A 158 15.69 16.07 9.03
CA LEU A 158 14.23 16.20 9.11
C LEU A 158 13.69 16.52 7.73
N GLY A 159 12.57 15.91 7.38
CA GLY A 159 11.97 16.07 6.07
C GLY A 159 10.48 15.90 6.04
N VAL A 160 9.94 16.10 4.85
CA VAL A 160 8.55 15.88 4.51
C VAL A 160 8.44 15.07 3.23
N LEU A 161 7.38 14.31 3.15
CA LEU A 161 7.03 13.49 1.98
C LEU A 161 5.56 13.70 1.66
N VAL A 162 5.25 13.79 0.37
CA VAL A 162 3.90 13.68 -0.17
C VAL A 162 3.95 12.68 -1.29
N GLN A 163 3.08 11.68 -1.25
CA GLN A 163 2.92 10.70 -2.34
C GLN A 163 1.46 10.40 -2.59
N GLY A 164 1.17 9.94 -3.80
CA GLY A 164 -0.14 9.42 -4.16
C GLY A 164 -0.01 8.23 -5.08
N SER A 165 -1.02 7.37 -5.08
CA SER A 165 -1.16 6.24 -5.99
C SER A 165 -2.60 6.06 -6.42
N TRP A 166 -2.78 5.46 -7.58
CA TRP A 166 -4.02 4.93 -8.08
C TRP A 166 -3.84 3.44 -8.33
N ALA A 167 -4.86 2.67 -7.99
CA ALA A 167 -4.89 1.23 -8.18
C ALA A 167 -6.31 0.78 -8.53
N GLU A 168 -6.39 -0.15 -9.47
CA GLU A 168 -7.61 -0.82 -9.90
C GLU A 168 -7.58 -2.28 -9.38
N HIS A 169 -8.74 -2.81 -8.95
CA HIS A 169 -8.86 -4.19 -8.49
C HIS A 169 -10.11 -4.80 -9.11
N GLN A 170 -9.92 -5.63 -10.15
CA GLN A 170 -11.01 -6.30 -10.86
C GLN A 170 -11.02 -7.79 -10.55
N GLY A 171 -12.16 -8.33 -10.14
CA GLY A 171 -12.27 -9.73 -9.81
C GLY A 171 -13.68 -10.26 -9.80
N GLN A 172 -13.79 -11.53 -9.45
CA GLN A 172 -15.07 -12.20 -9.24
C GLN A 172 -15.25 -12.45 -7.75
N LEU A 173 -16.48 -12.31 -7.29
CA LEU A 173 -16.89 -12.76 -5.98
C LEU A 173 -17.27 -14.24 -6.05
N ASP A 174 -16.52 -15.09 -5.35
CA ASP A 174 -16.83 -16.51 -5.24
C ASP A 174 -17.83 -16.71 -4.10
N SER A 175 -19.11 -16.93 -4.46
CA SER A 175 -20.17 -17.22 -3.51
C SER A 175 -20.60 -18.69 -3.59
N PRO A 176 -20.55 -19.48 -2.51
CA PRO A 176 -20.99 -20.86 -2.51
C PRO A 176 -22.51 -21.00 -2.67
N ASN A 177 -23.27 -19.95 -2.46
CA ASN A 177 -24.73 -19.93 -2.49
C ASN A 177 -25.33 -19.31 -3.75
N TRP A 178 -24.48 -18.76 -4.63
CA TRP A 178 -24.89 -18.06 -5.84
C TRP A 178 -24.37 -18.76 -7.09
N THR A 179 -25.17 -18.84 -8.13
CA THR A 179 -24.84 -19.58 -9.37
C THR A 179 -24.61 -18.67 -10.59
N GLY A 180 -24.71 -17.36 -10.42
CA GLY A 180 -24.46 -16.35 -11.46
C GLY A 180 -23.04 -15.79 -11.40
N PRO A 181 -22.60 -15.09 -12.45
CA PRO A 181 -21.38 -14.29 -12.39
C PRO A 181 -21.60 -13.07 -11.48
N ASP A 182 -20.62 -12.78 -10.68
CA ASP A 182 -20.59 -11.68 -9.75
C ASP A 182 -19.22 -11.00 -9.91
N PHE A 183 -19.22 -9.78 -10.46
CA PHE A 183 -18.01 -9.05 -10.82
C PHE A 183 -17.91 -7.78 -10.00
N VAL A 184 -16.82 -7.66 -9.29
CA VAL A 184 -16.49 -6.48 -8.49
C VAL A 184 -15.33 -5.74 -9.15
N ASP A 185 -15.50 -4.43 -9.31
CA ASP A 185 -14.47 -3.48 -9.77
C ASP A 185 -14.28 -2.43 -8.68
N ILE A 186 -13.03 -2.23 -8.27
CA ILE A 186 -12.67 -1.28 -7.21
C ILE A 186 -11.57 -0.37 -7.73
N ASP A 187 -11.90 0.90 -7.91
CA ASP A 187 -10.97 1.96 -8.24
C ASP A 187 -10.61 2.77 -7.00
N MET A 188 -9.33 2.89 -6.66
CA MET A 188 -8.88 3.63 -5.48
C MET A 188 -7.77 4.61 -5.78
N VAL A 189 -7.89 5.81 -5.22
CA VAL A 189 -6.83 6.82 -5.13
C VAL A 189 -6.42 6.96 -3.67
N GLU A 190 -5.12 6.85 -3.42
CA GLU A 190 -4.53 7.03 -2.09
C GLU A 190 -3.59 8.23 -2.09
N VAL A 191 -3.61 9.03 -1.03
CA VAL A 191 -2.67 10.14 -0.82
C VAL A 191 -2.10 10.05 0.59
N GLN A 192 -0.77 10.09 0.70
CA GLN A 192 -0.06 10.09 1.98
C GLN A 192 0.79 11.35 2.10
N MET A 193 0.72 11.99 3.27
CA MET A 193 1.53 13.16 3.61
C MET A 193 2.22 12.90 4.95
N ALA A 194 3.54 12.87 4.96
CA ALA A 194 4.33 12.56 6.14
C ALA A 194 5.33 13.66 6.48
N ALA A 195 5.60 13.82 7.77
CA ALA A 195 6.74 14.57 8.28
C ALA A 195 7.51 13.67 9.25
N GLY A 196 8.85 13.72 9.23
CA GLY A 196 9.59 12.83 10.10
C GLY A 196 11.09 13.10 10.12
N ALA A 197 11.77 12.22 10.85
CA ALA A 197 13.21 12.26 11.01
C ALA A 197 13.86 11.01 10.40
N SER A 198 15.09 11.16 9.97
CA SER A 198 16.01 10.07 9.61
C SER A 198 17.32 10.28 10.34
N TYR A 199 17.82 9.23 11.00
CA TYR A 199 19.11 9.23 11.67
C TYR A 199 19.99 8.12 11.10
N THR A 200 21.20 8.47 10.66
CA THR A 200 22.11 7.56 9.96
C THR A 200 23.34 7.26 10.83
N TRP A 201 23.62 5.98 11.09
CA TRP A 201 24.82 5.54 11.78
C TRP A 201 25.92 5.14 10.79
N GLU A 202 27.07 5.77 10.92
CA GLU A 202 28.29 5.48 10.14
C GLU A 202 28.05 5.44 8.60
N GLY A 203 26.99 6.12 8.10
CA GLY A 203 26.64 6.10 6.69
C GLY A 203 26.11 4.75 6.16
N ILE A 204 25.82 3.79 7.05
CA ILE A 204 25.45 2.41 6.66
C ILE A 204 23.99 2.11 6.99
N ILE A 205 23.54 2.49 8.17
CA ILE A 205 22.18 2.18 8.65
C ILE A 205 21.49 3.48 9.01
N SER A 206 20.32 3.70 8.44
CA SER A 206 19.42 4.78 8.82
C SER A 206 18.16 4.21 9.46
N VAL A 207 17.71 4.81 10.55
CA VAL A 207 16.36 4.60 11.09
C VAL A 207 15.56 5.85 10.85
N TYR A 208 14.33 5.68 10.42
CA TYR A 208 13.47 6.81 10.08
C TYR A 208 12.02 6.58 10.54
N GLY A 209 11.25 7.66 10.60
CA GLY A 209 9.84 7.58 10.93
C GLY A 209 9.25 8.92 11.32
N GLY A 210 7.94 8.89 11.56
CA GLY A 210 7.17 10.08 11.93
C GLY A 210 5.67 9.88 11.85
N PRO A 211 4.90 10.92 12.10
CA PRO A 211 3.47 10.95 11.82
C PRO A 211 3.20 11.10 10.32
N PHE A 212 2.05 10.59 9.87
CA PHE A 212 1.53 10.81 8.54
C PHE A 212 0.02 10.96 8.53
N PHE A 213 -0.49 11.60 7.47
CA PHE A 213 -1.88 11.60 7.09
C PHE A 213 -2.05 10.71 5.87
N HIS A 214 -3.14 9.97 5.85
CA HIS A 214 -3.55 9.10 4.76
C HIS A 214 -4.98 9.41 4.38
N PHE A 215 -5.27 9.45 3.08
CA PHE A 215 -6.59 9.70 2.52
C PHE A 215 -6.82 8.67 1.42
N VAL A 216 -7.95 8.00 1.47
CA VAL A 216 -8.43 7.10 0.43
C VAL A 216 -9.75 7.64 -0.10
N SER A 217 -9.92 7.60 -1.40
CA SER A 217 -11.18 7.86 -2.08
C SER A 217 -11.25 6.96 -3.30
N GLY A 218 -12.43 6.46 -3.61
CA GLY A 218 -12.61 5.57 -4.74
C GLY A 218 -14.05 5.19 -4.92
N ASP A 219 -14.27 4.27 -5.86
CA ASP A 219 -15.56 3.73 -6.20
C ASP A 219 -15.51 2.21 -6.18
N LEU A 220 -16.60 1.57 -5.75
CA LEU A 220 -16.81 0.12 -5.84
C LEU A 220 -18.06 -0.11 -6.69
N GLU A 221 -17.86 -0.77 -7.82
CA GLU A 221 -18.94 -1.24 -8.69
C GLU A 221 -19.09 -2.76 -8.55
N ASP A 222 -20.31 -3.23 -8.30
CA ASP A 222 -20.64 -4.65 -8.21
C ASP A 222 -21.75 -5.01 -9.20
N THR A 223 -21.48 -5.96 -10.08
CA THR A 223 -22.40 -6.44 -11.11
C THR A 223 -22.76 -7.89 -10.89
N VAL A 224 -23.97 -8.12 -10.42
CA VAL A 224 -24.51 -9.44 -10.10
C VAL A 224 -25.46 -9.93 -11.19
N GLY A 225 -25.14 -11.08 -11.79
CA GLY A 225 -26.03 -11.75 -12.76
C GLY A 225 -26.67 -13.00 -12.17
N ALA A 226 -27.99 -13.06 -12.09
CA ALA A 226 -28.71 -14.22 -11.56
C ALA A 226 -29.72 -14.81 -12.53
N SER A 227 -29.76 -16.15 -12.58
CA SER A 227 -30.87 -16.86 -13.19
C SER A 227 -31.92 -17.22 -12.14
N VAL A 228 -33.10 -16.63 -12.24
CA VAL A 228 -34.23 -16.95 -11.35
C VAL A 228 -34.75 -18.34 -11.70
N THR A 229 -34.41 -19.31 -10.85
CA THR A 229 -34.80 -20.71 -11.06
C THR A 229 -36.31 -20.89 -11.07
N GLY A 230 -36.84 -21.36 -12.20
CA GLY A 230 -38.25 -21.69 -12.38
C GLY A 230 -39.06 -20.78 -13.28
N LEU A 231 -38.57 -19.61 -13.60
CA LEU A 231 -39.23 -18.65 -14.50
C LEU A 231 -38.49 -18.44 -15.82
N GLY A 232 -37.20 -18.82 -15.90
CA GLY A 232 -36.38 -18.60 -17.09
C GLY A 232 -35.99 -17.11 -17.29
N GLU A 233 -36.22 -16.30 -16.28
CA GLU A 233 -35.92 -14.86 -16.28
C GLU A 233 -34.50 -14.63 -15.76
N LEU A 234 -33.80 -13.64 -16.33
CA LEU A 234 -32.46 -13.19 -15.91
C LEU A 234 -32.61 -11.89 -15.12
N LEU A 235 -32.21 -11.93 -13.86
CA LEU A 235 -32.02 -10.73 -13.03
C LEU A 235 -30.57 -10.27 -13.12
N ASN A 236 -30.36 -9.02 -13.47
CA ASN A 236 -29.05 -8.37 -13.37
C ASN A 236 -29.19 -7.19 -12.41
N SER A 237 -28.29 -7.11 -11.45
CA SER A 237 -28.23 -5.99 -10.49
C SER A 237 -26.86 -5.32 -10.60
N GLU A 238 -26.87 -4.01 -10.66
CA GLU A 238 -25.68 -3.17 -10.66
C GLU A 238 -25.73 -2.31 -9.41
N TYR A 239 -24.67 -2.34 -8.64
CA TYR A 239 -24.49 -1.58 -7.41
C TYR A 239 -23.26 -0.69 -7.56
N ASP A 240 -23.31 0.50 -6.96
CA ASP A 240 -22.25 1.49 -6.98
C ASP A 240 -22.15 2.14 -5.59
N TRP A 241 -20.95 2.23 -5.02
CA TRP A 241 -20.66 2.88 -3.74
C TRP A 241 -19.42 3.75 -3.82
N GLU A 242 -19.43 4.88 -3.10
CA GLU A 242 -18.23 5.65 -2.83
C GLU A 242 -17.41 4.99 -1.71
N ILE A 243 -16.09 4.93 -1.88
CA ILE A 243 -15.14 4.38 -0.90
C ILE A 243 -14.51 5.53 -0.13
N GLU A 244 -14.54 5.43 1.21
CA GLU A 244 -13.84 6.33 2.12
C GLU A 244 -13.02 5.53 3.15
N GLU A 245 -12.00 6.16 3.73
CA GLU A 245 -11.17 5.58 4.80
C GLU A 245 -11.69 5.99 6.18
N ASP A 246 -11.78 5.01 7.10
CA ASP A 246 -12.22 5.23 8.50
C ASP A 246 -11.18 5.99 9.36
N SER A 247 -9.89 6.07 8.97
CA SER A 247 -8.85 6.71 9.77
C SER A 247 -7.75 7.38 8.95
N THR A 248 -7.66 8.69 9.05
CA THR A 248 -6.76 9.55 8.26
C THR A 248 -5.40 9.84 8.91
N PHE A 249 -5.15 9.44 10.17
CA PHE A 249 -3.92 9.77 10.88
C PHE A 249 -3.19 8.53 11.40
N GLY A 250 -1.87 8.50 11.19
CA GLY A 250 -1.05 7.37 11.60
C GLY A 250 0.40 7.72 11.92
N GLY A 251 1.17 6.66 12.12
CA GLY A 251 2.61 6.72 12.32
C GLY A 251 3.32 5.67 11.49
N TYR A 252 4.59 5.90 11.20
CA TYR A 252 5.44 4.93 10.53
C TYR A 252 6.84 4.91 11.10
N ILE A 253 7.48 3.78 10.96
CA ILE A 253 8.88 3.55 11.33
C ILE A 253 9.53 2.62 10.31
N GLY A 254 10.77 2.91 9.95
CA GLY A 254 11.51 2.07 9.01
C GLY A 254 13.00 2.10 9.26
N ALA A 255 13.68 1.22 8.54
CA ALA A 255 15.13 1.14 8.51
C ALA A 255 15.62 1.02 7.07
N GLN A 256 16.73 1.69 6.77
CA GLN A 256 17.46 1.61 5.52
C GLN A 256 18.85 1.10 5.78
N LEU A 257 19.31 0.15 4.98
CA LEU A 257 20.64 -0.41 5.01
C LEU A 257 21.34 -0.18 3.66
N GLU A 258 22.49 0.50 3.65
CA GLU A 258 23.36 0.56 2.47
C GLU A 258 24.07 -0.79 2.31
N VAL A 259 23.61 -1.62 1.39
CA VAL A 259 24.12 -2.99 1.16
C VAL A 259 25.34 -3.01 0.23
N ALA A 260 25.46 -1.99 -0.62
CA ALA A 260 26.61 -1.73 -1.50
C ALA A 260 26.64 -0.23 -1.83
N GLU A 261 27.72 0.24 -2.46
CA GLU A 261 27.81 1.62 -2.91
C GLU A 261 26.65 1.97 -3.85
N GLY A 262 25.84 2.95 -3.44
CA GLY A 262 24.64 3.37 -4.17
C GLY A 262 23.45 2.40 -4.11
N CYS A 263 23.55 1.26 -3.41
CA CYS A 263 22.45 0.31 -3.28
C CYS A 263 21.95 0.24 -1.85
N SER A 264 20.67 0.55 -1.64
CA SER A 264 20.01 0.49 -0.34
C SER A 264 18.87 -0.52 -0.31
N PHE A 265 18.70 -1.17 0.84
CA PHE A 265 17.54 -1.99 1.19
C PHE A 265 16.76 -1.30 2.29
N ASN A 266 15.45 -1.16 2.12
CA ASN A 266 14.57 -0.54 3.10
C ASN A 266 13.52 -1.53 3.58
N VAL A 267 13.13 -1.40 4.84
CA VAL A 267 11.95 -2.03 5.42
C VAL A 267 11.19 -1.00 6.23
N GLU A 268 9.86 -1.08 6.20
CA GLU A 268 8.99 -0.09 6.82
C GLU A 268 7.72 -0.74 7.36
N TYR A 269 7.25 -0.22 8.47
CA TYR A 269 5.94 -0.53 9.04
C TYR A 269 5.16 0.77 9.25
N GLN A 270 3.91 0.78 8.78
CA GLN A 270 2.97 1.90 8.89
C GLN A 270 1.73 1.45 9.65
N PHE A 271 1.07 2.36 10.35
CA PHE A 271 -0.16 2.06 11.07
C PHE A 271 -1.04 3.31 11.24
N THR A 272 -2.34 3.13 11.09
CA THR A 272 -3.42 4.04 11.52
C THR A 272 -4.31 3.33 12.53
N ALA A 273 -5.46 3.87 12.90
CA ALA A 273 -6.45 3.16 13.72
C ALA A 273 -7.19 2.07 12.91
N ALA A 274 -7.35 2.25 11.61
CA ALA A 274 -8.11 1.36 10.71
C ALA A 274 -7.23 0.65 9.67
N ALA A 275 -5.93 0.98 9.59
CA ALA A 275 -5.02 0.41 8.62
C ALA A 275 -3.61 0.20 9.19
N ASN A 276 -2.87 -0.68 8.61
CA ASN A 276 -1.43 -0.80 8.83
C ASN A 276 -0.73 -1.49 7.61
N ALA A 277 0.57 -1.32 7.39
CA ALA A 277 1.29 -1.85 6.25
C ALA A 277 2.70 -2.30 6.59
N PHE A 278 3.18 -3.26 5.81
CA PHE A 278 4.61 -3.60 5.74
C PHE A 278 5.11 -3.33 4.33
N GLY A 279 6.19 -2.56 4.23
CA GLY A 279 6.87 -2.26 2.97
C GLY A 279 8.32 -2.71 2.96
N ALA A 280 8.81 -3.11 1.79
CA ALA A 280 10.23 -3.36 1.56
C ALA A 280 10.63 -2.83 0.18
N SER A 281 11.87 -2.32 0.05
CA SER A 281 12.37 -1.86 -1.24
C SER A 281 13.87 -2.09 -1.39
N ILE A 282 14.31 -2.24 -2.65
CA ILE A 282 15.71 -2.23 -3.04
C ILE A 282 15.89 -1.13 -4.08
N LEU A 283 16.78 -0.18 -3.79
CA LEU A 283 16.96 1.04 -4.57
C LEU A 283 18.43 1.22 -4.94
N TRP A 284 18.71 1.57 -6.19
CA TRP A 284 20.04 1.89 -6.72
C TRP A 284 20.12 3.33 -7.15
N ARG A 285 21.14 4.06 -6.67
CA ARG A 285 21.50 5.44 -7.06
C ARG A 285 22.60 5.42 -8.12
N PHE A 286 22.55 6.31 -9.08
CA PHE A 286 23.54 6.48 -10.15
C PHE A 286 23.53 7.90 -10.74
#